data_a22ad316b37e05b98d12dd001416bf17
#
_entry.id   a22ad316b37e05b98d12dd001416bf17
#
_cell.length_a   1.000
_cell.length_b   1.000
_cell.length_c   1.000
_cell.angle_alpha   90.00
_cell.angle_beta   90.00
_cell.angle_gamma   90.00
#
_symmetry.space_group_name_H-M   'P 1'
#
loop_
_entity.id
_entity.type
_entity.pdbx_description
1 polymer ?
#
loop_
_entity_poly.entity_id
_entity_poly.type
_entity_poly.pdbx_seq_one_letter_code
_entity_poly.pdbx_strand_id
1 'polypeptide(L)'
;MAIPIESSPPPGWEREGIDGLLGLFPPGRLSEIVGPRSSGASSLLLALIARITTSGSQGGGQVAFVDGMDALDPASAAAAGVDLSALLWVKCGGRLRVALSAADLLVRCPGFALVVLDLDELGPMPASAHMRLQRAVEGGDTILITRSARHREGSPASLVLATRRLAPRWMGLRPLTRLAGLRSEVSIFRSRPSHTHTLSPPGRGQGEGLKGEGLKGEGGRWTLDWTL
;
A
#
# COMPACT_ATOMS: atom_id res chain seq x y z
N MET A 1 27.18 -22.70 -12.21
CA MET A 1 25.88 -23.33 -12.39
C MET A 1 24.86 -22.41 -11.72
N ALA A 2 24.22 -21.54 -12.50
CA ALA A 2 23.25 -20.57 -12.01
C ALA A 2 21.93 -21.28 -11.72
N ILE A 3 21.41 -21.15 -10.51
CA ILE A 3 20.08 -21.62 -10.15
C ILE A 3 19.08 -20.64 -10.80
N PRO A 4 18.16 -21.11 -11.66
CA PRO A 4 17.13 -20.24 -12.21
C PRO A 4 16.26 -19.74 -11.04
N ILE A 5 16.19 -18.43 -10.86
CA ILE A 5 15.20 -17.81 -9.99
C ILE A 5 13.90 -17.84 -10.81
N GLU A 6 13.06 -18.86 -10.59
CA GLU A 6 11.69 -18.82 -11.05
C GLU A 6 10.98 -17.64 -10.37
N SER A 7 10.68 -16.63 -11.16
CA SER A 7 9.92 -15.44 -10.76
C SER A 7 8.42 -15.72 -10.76
N SER A 8 8.00 -16.75 -10.05
CA SER A 8 6.58 -16.92 -9.73
C SER A 8 6.28 -16.08 -8.48
N PRO A 9 5.26 -15.22 -8.50
CA PRO A 9 4.86 -14.51 -7.28
C PRO A 9 4.59 -15.56 -6.19
N PRO A 10 5.05 -15.31 -4.95
CA PRO A 10 4.90 -16.27 -3.88
C PRO A 10 3.42 -16.64 -3.70
N PRO A 11 3.09 -17.94 -3.49
CA PRO A 11 1.72 -18.37 -3.27
C PRO A 11 1.19 -17.72 -1.97
N GLY A 12 0.09 -17.03 -2.05
CA GLY A 12 -0.56 -16.31 -0.95
C GLY A 12 -1.05 -14.92 -1.33
N TRP A 13 -0.68 -14.44 -2.51
CA TRP A 13 -1.21 -13.23 -3.12
C TRP A 13 -2.38 -13.61 -4.02
N GLU A 14 -3.49 -13.98 -3.44
CA GLU A 14 -4.70 -14.10 -4.24
C GLU A 14 -4.99 -12.69 -4.77
N ARG A 15 -4.89 -12.52 -6.09
CA ARG A 15 -5.11 -11.23 -6.79
C ARG A 15 -6.38 -10.55 -6.31
N GLU A 16 -7.42 -11.31 -6.06
CA GLU A 16 -8.70 -10.83 -5.54
C GLU A 16 -8.56 -10.14 -4.17
N GLY A 17 -7.70 -10.64 -3.27
CA GLY A 17 -7.47 -10.02 -1.97
C GLY A 17 -6.77 -8.66 -2.05
N ILE A 18 -5.74 -8.55 -2.88
CA ILE A 18 -5.01 -7.27 -3.06
C ILE A 18 -5.84 -6.28 -3.89
N ASP A 19 -6.58 -6.73 -4.90
CA ASP A 19 -7.48 -5.88 -5.67
C ASP A 19 -8.60 -5.32 -4.80
N GLY A 20 -9.18 -6.14 -3.93
CA GLY A 20 -10.17 -5.70 -2.95
C GLY A 20 -9.59 -4.67 -1.98
N LEU A 21 -8.36 -4.87 -1.48
CA LEU A 21 -7.69 -3.90 -0.62
C LEU A 21 -7.33 -2.61 -1.37
N LEU A 22 -6.84 -2.70 -2.61
CA LEU A 22 -6.52 -1.54 -3.43
C LEU A 22 -7.76 -0.69 -3.69
N GLY A 23 -8.91 -1.33 -3.94
CA GLY A 23 -10.20 -0.65 -4.13
C GLY A 23 -10.70 0.15 -2.92
N LEU A 24 -10.13 -0.08 -1.72
CA LEU A 24 -10.46 0.71 -0.53
C LEU A 24 -9.78 2.09 -0.53
N PHE A 25 -8.69 2.27 -1.28
CA PHE A 25 -7.94 3.52 -1.30
C PHE A 25 -8.56 4.51 -2.26
N PRO A 26 -9.23 5.59 -1.78
CA PRO A 26 -9.89 6.52 -2.66
C PRO A 26 -8.87 7.43 -3.37
N PRO A 27 -8.95 7.57 -4.71
CA PRO A 27 -8.18 8.57 -5.43
C PRO A 27 -8.47 9.98 -4.92
N GLY A 28 -7.50 10.88 -5.01
CA GLY A 28 -7.64 12.25 -4.53
C GLY A 28 -7.75 12.39 -3.01
N ARG A 29 -7.33 11.36 -2.27
CA ARG A 29 -7.40 11.34 -0.82
C ARG A 29 -6.12 10.80 -0.19
N LEU A 30 -5.85 11.30 1.02
CA LEU A 30 -4.82 10.74 1.90
C LEU A 30 -5.34 9.50 2.60
N SER A 31 -4.59 8.43 2.54
CA SER A 31 -4.80 7.19 3.29
C SER A 31 -3.56 6.85 4.12
N GLU A 32 -3.74 6.07 5.17
CA GLU A 32 -2.64 5.64 6.05
C GLU A 32 -2.57 4.12 6.15
N ILE A 33 -1.37 3.59 6.12
CA ILE A 33 -1.06 2.23 6.56
C ILE A 33 -0.21 2.35 7.81
N VAL A 34 -0.73 1.84 8.92
CA VAL A 34 -0.06 1.92 10.22
C VAL A 34 0.23 0.53 10.77
N GLY A 35 1.40 0.39 11.38
CA GLY A 35 1.78 -0.84 12.05
C GLY A 35 3.23 -0.84 12.49
N PRO A 36 3.53 -1.54 13.60
CA PRO A 36 4.89 -1.64 14.09
C PRO A 36 5.78 -2.41 13.11
N ARG A 37 7.09 -2.38 13.33
CA ARG A 37 8.04 -3.21 12.58
C ARG A 37 7.60 -4.68 12.54
N SER A 38 7.85 -5.32 11.43
CA SER A 38 7.49 -6.72 11.20
C SER A 38 5.98 -7.01 11.31
N SER A 39 5.12 -6.01 11.15
CA SER A 39 3.66 -6.19 11.10
C SER A 39 3.14 -6.62 9.73
N GLY A 40 4.00 -6.56 8.68
CA GLY A 40 3.61 -6.78 7.29
C GLY A 40 3.24 -5.51 6.53
N ALA A 41 3.37 -4.32 7.13
CA ALA A 41 3.03 -3.05 6.50
C ALA A 41 3.83 -2.80 5.20
N SER A 42 5.15 -3.05 5.22
CA SER A 42 6.01 -2.91 4.03
C SER A 42 5.63 -3.92 2.95
N SER A 43 5.34 -5.18 3.34
CA SER A 43 4.90 -6.22 2.40
C SER A 43 3.57 -5.84 1.76
N LEU A 44 2.62 -5.30 2.54
CA LEU A 44 1.36 -4.79 2.01
C LEU A 44 1.58 -3.66 1.00
N LEU A 45 2.46 -2.69 1.31
CA LEU A 45 2.81 -1.61 0.39
C LEU A 45 3.42 -2.15 -0.90
N LEU A 46 4.39 -3.06 -0.82
CA LEU A 46 5.01 -3.66 -2.01
C LEU A 46 3.98 -4.40 -2.86
N ALA A 47 3.01 -5.08 -2.22
CA ALA A 47 1.90 -5.73 -2.91
C ALA A 47 1.04 -4.75 -3.70
N LEU A 48 0.64 -3.66 -3.07
CA LEU A 48 -0.16 -2.62 -3.72
C LEU A 48 0.62 -1.97 -4.87
N ILE A 49 1.91 -1.69 -4.67
CA ILE A 49 2.79 -1.14 -5.71
C ILE A 49 2.93 -2.13 -6.87
N ALA A 50 3.22 -3.40 -6.60
CA ALA A 50 3.32 -4.44 -7.61
C ALA A 50 2.03 -4.54 -8.43
N ARG A 51 0.88 -4.50 -7.77
CA ARG A 51 -0.41 -4.56 -8.45
C ARG A 51 -0.65 -3.38 -9.37
N ILE A 52 -0.29 -2.16 -8.95
CA ILE A 52 -0.44 -0.94 -9.75
C ILE A 52 0.55 -0.95 -10.91
N THR A 53 1.83 -1.25 -10.67
CA THR A 53 2.87 -1.18 -11.69
C THR A 53 2.73 -2.25 -12.78
N THR A 54 2.05 -3.38 -12.49
CA THR A 54 1.84 -4.49 -13.44
C THR A 54 0.44 -4.52 -14.05
N SER A 55 -0.47 -3.60 -13.66
CA SER A 55 -1.86 -3.60 -14.14
C SER A 55 -2.00 -2.93 -15.51
N GLY A 56 -2.62 -3.66 -16.47
CA GLY A 56 -3.09 -3.11 -17.73
C GLY A 56 -2.36 -3.64 -18.96
N SER A 57 -3.09 -3.68 -20.09
CA SER A 57 -2.61 -4.10 -21.42
C SER A 57 -1.71 -3.06 -22.11
N GLN A 58 -1.56 -1.87 -21.53
CA GLN A 58 -0.81 -0.73 -22.07
C GLN A 58 0.38 -0.31 -21.15
N GLY A 59 0.71 -1.12 -20.16
CA GLY A 59 1.66 -0.80 -19.11
C GLY A 59 0.95 -0.38 -17.82
N GLY A 60 1.58 -0.67 -16.68
CA GLY A 60 1.05 -0.34 -15.35
C GLY A 60 1.08 1.16 -15.06
N GLY A 61 0.42 1.56 -13.97
CA GLY A 61 0.47 2.94 -13.47
C GLY A 61 1.85 3.28 -12.90
N GLN A 62 2.28 4.55 -13.09
CA GLN A 62 3.51 5.04 -12.46
C GLN A 62 3.31 5.23 -10.96
N VAL A 63 4.29 4.80 -10.18
CA VAL A 63 4.28 4.92 -8.72
C VAL A 63 5.50 5.73 -8.26
N ALA A 64 5.29 6.68 -7.35
CA ALA A 64 6.38 7.33 -6.65
C ALA A 64 6.48 6.80 -5.22
N PHE A 65 7.69 6.39 -4.82
CA PHE A 65 7.99 5.93 -3.47
C PHE A 65 8.96 6.88 -2.80
N VAL A 66 8.46 7.71 -1.89
CA VAL A 66 9.24 8.62 -1.08
C VAL A 66 9.72 7.88 0.16
N ASP A 67 10.97 7.50 0.15
CA ASP A 67 11.64 6.69 1.17
C ASP A 67 12.30 7.57 2.23
N GLY A 68 11.62 7.71 3.35
CA GLY A 68 12.09 8.56 4.43
C GLY A 68 13.41 8.12 5.04
N MET A 69 13.64 6.81 5.15
CA MET A 69 14.80 6.23 5.80
C MET A 69 15.80 5.58 4.86
N ASP A 70 15.57 5.64 3.54
CA ASP A 70 16.35 4.94 2.52
C ASP A 70 16.40 3.41 2.74
N ALA A 71 15.28 2.86 3.20
CA ALA A 71 15.16 1.47 3.63
C ALA A 71 14.57 0.53 2.56
N LEU A 72 14.11 1.05 1.43
CA LEU A 72 13.62 0.22 0.33
C LEU A 72 14.77 -0.61 -0.24
N ASP A 73 14.56 -1.91 -0.31
CA ASP A 73 15.46 -2.82 -1.03
C ASP A 73 14.86 -3.14 -2.42
N PRO A 74 15.49 -2.66 -3.51
CA PRO A 74 14.99 -2.91 -4.86
C PRO A 74 14.90 -4.40 -5.22
N ALA A 75 15.80 -5.24 -4.67
CA ALA A 75 15.75 -6.68 -4.93
C ALA A 75 14.50 -7.31 -4.31
N SER A 76 14.18 -6.94 -3.08
CA SER A 76 12.94 -7.36 -2.40
C SER A 76 11.70 -6.82 -3.11
N ALA A 77 11.74 -5.58 -3.60
CA ALA A 77 10.63 -5.01 -4.37
C ALA A 77 10.38 -5.77 -5.68
N ALA A 78 11.43 -6.07 -6.43
CA ALA A 78 11.35 -6.88 -7.65
C ALA A 78 10.84 -8.31 -7.35
N ALA A 79 11.34 -8.94 -6.28
CA ALA A 79 10.88 -10.26 -5.84
C ALA A 79 9.40 -10.25 -5.43
N ALA A 80 8.89 -9.12 -4.92
CA ALA A 80 7.47 -8.91 -4.64
C ALA A 80 6.62 -8.63 -5.90
N GLY A 81 7.24 -8.59 -7.09
CA GLY A 81 6.54 -8.38 -8.35
C GLY A 81 6.40 -6.91 -8.77
N VAL A 82 7.10 -5.99 -8.13
CA VAL A 82 7.11 -4.57 -8.54
C VAL A 82 7.85 -4.42 -9.86
N ASP A 83 7.23 -3.76 -10.84
CA ASP A 83 7.94 -3.28 -12.02
C ASP A 83 8.74 -2.03 -11.65
N LEU A 84 10.07 -2.21 -11.49
CA LEU A 84 10.96 -1.13 -11.10
C LEU A 84 11.08 -0.03 -12.16
N SER A 85 10.74 -0.31 -13.43
CA SER A 85 10.74 0.71 -14.49
C SER A 85 9.57 1.70 -14.34
N ALA A 86 8.50 1.29 -13.65
CA ALA A 86 7.35 2.11 -13.33
C ALA A 86 7.42 2.70 -11.90
N LEU A 87 8.55 2.55 -11.20
CA LEU A 87 8.74 3.02 -9.82
C LEU A 87 9.75 4.17 -9.76
N LEU A 88 9.31 5.37 -9.43
CA LEU A 88 10.18 6.48 -9.05
C LEU A 88 10.54 6.36 -7.56
N TRP A 89 11.78 6.03 -7.25
CA TRP A 89 12.28 5.94 -5.88
C TRP A 89 13.02 7.21 -5.46
N VAL A 90 12.52 7.88 -4.43
CA VAL A 90 13.10 9.13 -3.89
C VAL A 90 13.67 8.89 -2.50
N LYS A 91 14.99 8.93 -2.38
CA LYS A 91 15.71 8.75 -1.12
C LYS A 91 15.79 10.05 -0.33
N CYS A 92 15.43 10.02 0.95
CA CYS A 92 15.35 11.23 1.79
C CYS A 92 16.40 11.31 2.90
N GLY A 93 17.18 10.24 3.10
CA GLY A 93 18.32 10.21 4.04
C GLY A 93 17.94 10.51 5.48
N GLY A 94 16.83 10.00 5.97
CA GLY A 94 16.37 10.23 7.35
C GLY A 94 15.81 11.64 7.62
N ARG A 95 15.56 12.44 6.58
CA ARG A 95 15.17 13.86 6.73
C ARG A 95 13.67 14.06 6.48
N LEU A 96 12.88 14.15 7.56
CA LEU A 96 11.42 14.32 7.49
C LEU A 96 11.00 15.49 6.58
N ARG A 97 11.66 16.65 6.67
CA ARG A 97 11.33 17.83 5.85
C ARG A 97 11.52 17.56 4.35
N VAL A 98 12.55 16.80 3.98
CA VAL A 98 12.81 16.43 2.58
C VAL A 98 11.71 15.49 2.10
N ALA A 99 11.38 14.46 2.89
CA ALA A 99 10.33 13.51 2.56
C ALA A 99 8.96 14.18 2.37
N LEU A 100 8.58 15.09 3.28
CA LEU A 100 7.33 15.84 3.17
C LEU A 100 7.31 16.78 1.95
N SER A 101 8.44 17.42 1.62
CA SER A 101 8.53 18.30 0.44
C SER A 101 8.47 17.49 -0.86
N ALA A 102 9.17 16.36 -0.91
CA ALA A 102 9.12 15.46 -2.07
C ALA A 102 7.70 14.93 -2.31
N ALA A 103 7.02 14.46 -1.25
CA ALA A 103 5.65 14.01 -1.37
C ALA A 103 4.69 15.11 -1.85
N ASP A 104 4.82 16.34 -1.32
CA ASP A 104 3.99 17.48 -1.74
C ASP A 104 4.19 17.83 -3.22
N LEU A 105 5.40 17.73 -3.73
CA LEU A 105 5.70 17.92 -5.16
C LEU A 105 5.09 16.80 -6.02
N LEU A 106 5.30 15.55 -5.62
CA LEU A 106 4.92 14.38 -6.41
C LEU A 106 3.40 14.21 -6.52
N VAL A 107 2.65 14.49 -5.44
CA VAL A 107 1.17 14.42 -5.51
C VAL A 107 0.56 15.48 -6.40
N ARG A 108 1.29 16.56 -6.70
CA ARG A 108 0.87 17.62 -7.64
C ARG A 108 1.30 17.35 -9.08
N CYS A 109 2.22 16.40 -9.28
CA CYS A 109 2.65 16.01 -10.62
C CYS A 109 1.63 15.06 -11.23
N PRO A 110 1.11 15.34 -12.44
CA PRO A 110 0.22 14.41 -13.12
C PRO A 110 0.98 13.15 -13.53
N GLY A 111 0.27 12.03 -13.63
CA GLY A 111 0.81 10.76 -14.16
C GLY A 111 1.14 9.71 -13.11
N PHE A 112 1.19 10.05 -11.82
CA PHE A 112 1.32 9.03 -10.78
C PHE A 112 -0.05 8.49 -10.37
N ALA A 113 -0.23 7.17 -10.48
CA ALA A 113 -1.41 6.49 -9.95
C ALA A 113 -1.34 6.40 -8.41
N LEU A 114 -0.13 6.25 -7.87
CA LEU A 114 0.11 6.14 -6.43
C LEU A 114 1.36 6.94 -6.05
N VAL A 115 1.27 7.71 -4.97
CA VAL A 115 2.41 8.27 -4.24
C VAL A 115 2.43 7.64 -2.85
N VAL A 116 3.53 6.99 -2.50
CA VAL A 116 3.79 6.45 -1.17
C VAL A 116 4.76 7.37 -0.44
N LEU A 117 4.40 7.75 0.78
CA LEU A 117 5.30 8.45 1.71
C LEU A 117 5.60 7.53 2.88
N ASP A 118 6.76 6.89 2.83
CA ASP A 118 7.22 5.99 3.90
C ASP A 118 7.98 6.77 4.96
N LEU A 119 7.35 6.92 6.12
CA LEU A 119 7.92 7.66 7.25
C LEU A 119 8.49 6.75 8.32
N ASP A 120 8.15 5.47 8.31
CA ASP A 120 8.55 4.44 9.31
C ASP A 120 8.98 5.02 10.67
N GLU A 121 10.30 5.25 10.83
CA GLU A 121 10.91 5.73 12.08
C GLU A 121 11.18 7.24 12.12
N LEU A 122 10.83 7.99 11.07
CA LEU A 122 11.03 9.45 11.05
C LEU A 122 10.18 10.22 12.08
N GLY A 123 9.36 9.47 12.82
CA GLY A 123 8.47 10.05 13.80
C GLY A 123 7.13 10.52 13.20
N PRO A 124 6.27 11.09 14.04
CA PRO A 124 4.94 11.49 13.62
C PRO A 124 4.99 12.69 12.66
N MET A 125 4.27 12.59 11.57
CA MET A 125 4.07 13.70 10.64
C MET A 125 3.32 14.86 11.36
N PRO A 126 3.78 16.13 11.27
CA PRO A 126 3.07 17.28 11.85
C PRO A 126 1.64 17.43 11.30
N ALA A 127 0.69 17.92 12.11
CA ALA A 127 -0.70 18.11 11.67
C ALA A 127 -0.81 19.04 10.44
N SER A 128 0.00 20.09 10.41
CA SER A 128 0.06 21.03 9.28
C SER A 128 0.51 20.34 7.99
N ALA A 129 1.45 19.38 8.07
CA ALA A 129 1.90 18.61 6.91
C ALA A 129 0.80 17.64 6.43
N HIS A 130 0.09 16.98 7.33
CA HIS A 130 -1.08 16.15 6.98
C HIS A 130 -2.13 16.96 6.22
N MET A 131 -2.51 18.13 6.74
CA MET A 131 -3.49 19.00 6.09
C MET A 131 -3.02 19.51 4.74
N ARG A 132 -1.72 19.83 4.62
CA ARG A 132 -1.14 20.28 3.34
C ARG A 132 -1.17 19.17 2.29
N LEU A 133 -0.73 17.96 2.64
CA LEU A 133 -0.74 16.81 1.75
C LEU A 133 -2.16 16.40 1.36
N GLN A 134 -3.12 16.42 2.30
CA GLN A 134 -4.53 16.18 2.00
C GLN A 134 -5.05 17.17 0.95
N ARG A 135 -4.78 18.46 1.12
CA ARG A 135 -5.17 19.49 0.14
C ARG A 135 -4.44 19.35 -1.20
N ALA A 136 -3.18 18.89 -1.16
CA ALA A 136 -2.38 18.73 -2.36
C ALA A 136 -2.91 17.61 -3.26
N VAL A 137 -3.40 16.51 -2.68
CA VAL A 137 -3.93 15.37 -3.41
C VAL A 137 -5.41 15.53 -3.77
N GLU A 138 -6.13 16.43 -3.08
CA GLU A 138 -7.58 16.60 -3.23
C GLU A 138 -7.97 17.02 -4.66
N GLY A 139 -8.97 16.33 -5.22
CA GLY A 139 -9.47 16.59 -6.56
C GLY A 139 -8.65 15.99 -7.70
N GLY A 140 -7.55 15.30 -7.40
CA GLY A 140 -6.76 14.54 -8.38
C GLY A 140 -7.14 13.06 -8.41
N ASP A 141 -6.53 12.33 -9.35
CA ASP A 141 -6.71 10.87 -9.49
C ASP A 141 -5.63 10.06 -8.76
N THR A 142 -4.64 10.73 -8.20
CA THR A 142 -3.52 10.10 -7.49
C THR A 142 -3.99 9.58 -6.12
N ILE A 143 -3.64 8.34 -5.79
CA ILE A 143 -3.77 7.79 -4.45
C ILE A 143 -2.55 8.23 -3.64
N LEU A 144 -2.75 8.80 -2.45
CA LEU A 144 -1.65 9.11 -1.52
C LEU A 144 -1.72 8.19 -0.31
N ILE A 145 -0.68 7.38 -0.10
CA ILE A 145 -0.56 6.51 1.06
C ILE A 145 0.62 6.97 1.91
N THR A 146 0.38 7.22 3.19
CA THR A 146 1.47 7.38 4.17
C THR A 146 1.62 6.10 4.97
N ARG A 147 2.87 5.68 5.22
CA ARG A 147 3.18 4.58 6.12
C ARG A 147 3.89 5.10 7.36
N SER A 148 3.44 4.64 8.53
CA SER A 148 4.05 4.98 9.81
C SER A 148 3.86 3.84 10.84
N ALA A 149 4.68 3.84 11.90
CA ALA A 149 4.58 2.83 12.95
C ALA A 149 3.28 2.96 13.77
N ARG A 150 2.73 4.17 13.90
CA ARG A 150 1.56 4.47 14.73
C ARG A 150 0.64 5.47 14.07
N HIS A 151 -0.65 5.27 14.24
CA HIS A 151 -1.65 6.26 13.84
C HIS A 151 -1.52 7.54 14.68
N ARG A 152 -1.73 8.67 14.04
CA ARG A 152 -1.85 9.96 14.72
C ARG A 152 -3.32 10.32 14.93
N GLU A 153 -3.69 10.61 16.16
CA GLU A 153 -5.01 11.20 16.45
C GLU A 153 -5.18 12.53 15.71
N GLY A 154 -6.39 12.76 15.19
CA GLY A 154 -6.70 13.96 14.40
C GLY A 154 -6.17 13.94 12.96
N SER A 155 -5.59 12.84 12.47
CA SER A 155 -5.23 12.71 11.06
C SER A 155 -6.43 12.93 10.14
N PRO A 156 -6.29 13.67 9.01
CA PRO A 156 -7.35 13.87 8.03
C PRO A 156 -7.57 12.66 7.11
N ALA A 157 -6.78 11.59 7.26
CA ALA A 157 -6.84 10.42 6.39
C ALA A 157 -8.27 9.89 6.23
N SER A 158 -8.66 9.61 4.99
CA SER A 158 -9.96 9.04 4.64
C SER A 158 -10.04 7.56 5.00
N LEU A 159 -8.93 6.84 4.84
CA LEU A 159 -8.79 5.43 5.18
C LEU A 159 -7.55 5.26 6.07
N VAL A 160 -7.68 4.46 7.12
CA VAL A 160 -6.55 4.01 7.93
C VAL A 160 -6.61 2.51 8.04
N LEU A 161 -5.61 1.83 7.48
CA LEU A 161 -5.42 0.39 7.64
C LEU A 161 -4.38 0.14 8.72
N ALA A 162 -4.72 -0.70 9.69
CA ALA A 162 -3.77 -1.15 10.71
C ALA A 162 -3.28 -2.55 10.37
N THR A 163 -1.97 -2.76 10.46
CA THR A 163 -1.33 -4.06 10.27
C THR A 163 -0.80 -4.61 11.58
N ARG A 164 -0.98 -5.92 11.80
CA ARG A 164 -0.52 -6.62 12.99
C ARG A 164 0.06 -7.97 12.63
N ARG A 165 1.24 -8.27 13.15
CA ARG A 165 1.83 -9.61 13.02
C ARG A 165 0.99 -10.63 13.80
N LEU A 166 0.62 -11.74 13.13
CA LEU A 166 -0.03 -12.88 13.77
C LEU A 166 0.99 -13.95 14.15
N ALA A 167 1.70 -14.49 13.15
CA ALA A 167 2.64 -15.57 13.38
C ALA A 167 3.76 -15.60 12.32
N PRO A 168 5.00 -15.95 12.69
CA PRO A 168 6.01 -16.31 11.72
C PRO A 168 5.71 -17.69 11.13
N ARG A 169 6.06 -17.89 9.87
CA ARG A 169 6.03 -19.21 9.22
C ARG A 169 7.44 -19.74 9.13
N TRP A 170 7.63 -20.93 9.69
CA TRP A 170 8.92 -21.62 9.66
C TRP A 170 8.85 -22.80 8.70
N MET A 171 9.94 -23.07 7.97
CA MET A 171 10.10 -24.21 7.08
C MET A 171 11.37 -24.97 7.45
N GLY A 172 11.33 -26.31 7.27
CA GLY A 172 12.44 -27.20 7.58
C GLY A 172 12.19 -28.05 8.83
N LEU A 173 13.07 -29.02 9.05
CA LEU A 173 13.07 -29.90 10.21
C LEU A 173 14.06 -29.37 11.25
N ARG A 174 13.70 -29.45 12.54
CA ARG A 174 14.63 -29.05 13.61
C ARG A 174 15.88 -29.94 13.58
N PRO A 175 17.09 -29.36 13.80
CA PRO A 175 17.37 -27.98 14.16
C PRO A 175 17.46 -26.99 12.98
N LEU A 176 17.35 -27.44 11.72
CA LEU A 176 17.58 -26.64 10.51
C LEU A 176 16.29 -25.99 10.02
N THR A 177 15.68 -25.14 10.83
CA THR A 177 14.51 -24.35 10.42
C THR A 177 14.93 -22.97 9.93
N ARG A 178 14.27 -22.49 8.85
CA ARG A 178 14.40 -21.13 8.34
C ARG A 178 13.07 -20.41 8.37
N LEU A 179 13.11 -19.10 8.52
CA LEU A 179 11.92 -18.27 8.35
C LEU A 179 11.48 -18.33 6.89
N ALA A 180 10.26 -18.77 6.65
CA ALA A 180 9.68 -18.92 5.31
C ALA A 180 8.65 -17.82 4.99
N GLY A 181 8.23 -17.07 6.00
CA GLY A 181 7.24 -16.03 5.79
C GLY A 181 6.65 -15.50 7.08
N LEU A 182 5.67 -14.62 6.92
CA LEU A 182 4.97 -13.95 8.00
C LEU A 182 3.47 -13.96 7.72
N ARG A 183 2.67 -14.30 8.71
CA ARG A 183 1.23 -14.09 8.68
C ARG A 183 0.89 -12.79 9.39
N SER A 184 0.15 -11.93 8.71
CA SER A 184 -0.28 -10.62 9.20
C SER A 184 -1.79 -10.47 9.11
N GLU A 185 -2.35 -9.70 10.01
CA GLU A 185 -3.72 -9.21 9.94
C GLU A 185 -3.70 -7.76 9.46
N VAL A 186 -4.57 -7.44 8.53
CA VAL A 186 -4.88 -6.07 8.11
C VAL A 186 -6.31 -5.78 8.51
N SER A 187 -6.53 -4.66 9.19
CA SER A 187 -7.86 -4.24 9.63
C SER A 187 -8.12 -2.78 9.30
N ILE A 188 -9.38 -2.44 9.00
CA ILE A 188 -9.80 -1.05 8.88
C ILE A 188 -9.89 -0.47 10.28
N PHE A 189 -9.01 0.48 10.59
CA PHE A 189 -9.06 1.27 11.82
C PHE A 189 -10.01 2.46 11.69
N ARG A 190 -10.06 3.09 10.50
CA ARG A 190 -10.93 4.20 10.16
C ARG A 190 -11.26 4.17 8.67
N SER A 191 -12.53 4.41 8.34
CA SER A 191 -12.98 4.72 6.99
C SER A 191 -13.96 5.88 7.06
N ARG A 192 -13.70 6.95 6.30
CA ARG A 192 -14.63 8.06 6.13
C ARG A 192 -15.25 7.95 4.74
N PRO A 193 -16.59 7.97 4.61
CA PRO A 193 -17.23 7.94 3.31
C PRO A 193 -16.73 9.13 2.48
N SER A 194 -16.34 8.86 1.23
CA SER A 194 -16.09 9.90 0.26
C SER A 194 -17.43 10.56 -0.07
N HIS A 195 -17.57 11.86 0.17
CA HIS A 195 -18.65 12.63 -0.45
C HIS A 195 -18.33 12.75 -1.95
N THR A 196 -18.62 11.73 -2.71
CA THR A 196 -18.66 11.83 -4.16
C THR A 196 -19.84 12.73 -4.49
N HIS A 197 -19.58 13.86 -5.14
CA HIS A 197 -20.62 14.59 -5.86
C HIS A 197 -21.32 13.61 -6.79
N THR A 198 -22.56 13.32 -6.49
CA THR A 198 -23.42 12.50 -7.34
C THR A 198 -23.64 13.24 -8.65
N LEU A 199 -22.87 12.90 -9.67
CA LEU A 199 -23.31 13.13 -11.04
C LEU A 199 -24.41 12.11 -11.28
N SER A 200 -25.62 12.61 -11.52
CA SER A 200 -26.81 11.82 -11.80
C SER A 200 -26.58 10.81 -12.93
N PRO A 201 -27.07 9.58 -12.80
CA PRO A 201 -26.86 8.55 -13.80
C PRO A 201 -27.73 8.79 -15.05
N PRO A 202 -27.25 8.54 -16.26
CA PRO A 202 -28.11 8.26 -17.39
C PRO A 202 -28.48 6.77 -17.37
N GLY A 203 -29.79 6.49 -17.30
CA GLY A 203 -30.39 5.33 -17.94
C GLY A 203 -30.17 3.95 -17.34
N ARG A 204 -31.30 3.36 -16.96
CA ARG A 204 -31.50 1.96 -16.54
C ARG A 204 -30.76 0.92 -17.41
N GLY A 205 -29.96 0.09 -16.80
CA GLY A 205 -29.59 -1.22 -17.28
C GLY A 205 -29.61 -2.18 -16.10
N GLN A 206 -30.50 -3.17 -16.14
CA GLN A 206 -30.52 -4.28 -15.18
C GLN A 206 -29.27 -5.12 -15.40
N GLY A 207 -28.48 -5.30 -14.37
CA GLY A 207 -27.33 -6.19 -14.33
C GLY A 207 -27.29 -6.88 -12.98
N GLU A 208 -27.50 -8.20 -13.03
CA GLU A 208 -27.52 -9.13 -11.90
C GLU A 208 -26.24 -9.07 -11.08
N GLY A 209 -26.41 -9.16 -9.76
CA GLY A 209 -25.33 -9.14 -8.79
C GLY A 209 -24.41 -10.35 -8.94
N LEU A 210 -23.12 -10.07 -9.11
CA LEU A 210 -22.05 -11.06 -8.91
C LEU A 210 -21.80 -11.24 -7.41
N LYS A 211 -22.22 -12.37 -6.88
CA LYS A 211 -21.82 -12.87 -5.57
C LYS A 211 -20.37 -13.31 -5.66
N GLY A 212 -19.45 -12.51 -5.14
CA GLY A 212 -18.08 -12.91 -4.87
C GLY A 212 -18.01 -13.63 -3.52
N GLU A 213 -18.07 -14.95 -3.53
CA GLU A 213 -17.68 -15.77 -2.37
C GLU A 213 -16.15 -15.90 -2.40
N GLY A 214 -15.44 -15.28 -1.40
CA GLY A 214 -13.98 -15.48 -1.30
C GLY A 214 -13.25 -14.63 -0.27
N LEU A 215 -13.88 -13.60 0.32
CA LEU A 215 -13.29 -12.83 1.42
C LEU A 215 -14.20 -12.94 2.65
N LYS A 216 -13.95 -13.93 3.52
CA LYS A 216 -14.56 -13.94 4.86
C LYS A 216 -13.89 -12.86 5.71
N GLY A 217 -14.39 -11.63 5.61
CA GLY A 217 -14.06 -10.52 6.50
C GLY A 217 -15.29 -10.09 7.23
N GLU A 218 -15.53 -10.58 8.43
CA GLU A 218 -16.44 -9.93 9.37
C GLU A 218 -15.76 -8.63 9.83
N GLY A 219 -16.39 -7.49 9.52
CA GLY A 219 -15.97 -6.20 10.06
C GLY A 219 -14.68 -5.60 9.50
N GLY A 220 -14.31 -5.85 8.23
CA GLY A 220 -13.16 -5.19 7.59
C GLY A 220 -11.79 -5.66 8.10
N ARG A 221 -11.63 -6.96 8.26
CA ARG A 221 -10.36 -7.60 8.61
C ARG A 221 -9.96 -8.59 7.53
N TRP A 222 -8.65 -8.62 7.22
CA TRP A 222 -8.04 -9.55 6.28
C TRP A 222 -6.82 -10.21 6.92
N THR A 223 -6.62 -11.48 6.62
CA THR A 223 -5.38 -12.18 6.96
C THR A 223 -4.55 -12.35 5.70
N LEU A 224 -3.32 -11.92 5.75
CA LEU A 224 -2.38 -11.99 4.64
C LEU A 224 -1.20 -12.89 5.03
N ASP A 225 -0.85 -13.80 4.14
CA ASP A 225 0.32 -14.66 4.26
C ASP A 225 1.42 -14.14 3.33
N TRP A 226 2.56 -13.76 3.91
CA TRP A 226 3.74 -13.31 3.20
C TRP A 226 4.77 -14.45 3.15
N THR A 227 5.30 -14.74 1.97
CA THR A 227 6.41 -15.69 1.80
C THR A 227 7.70 -14.91 1.56
N LEU A 228 8.81 -15.38 2.15
CA LEU A 228 10.15 -14.82 2.01
C LEU A 228 10.95 -15.63 1.00
#